data_8d2582d1f816da6bbf31349a0f2dc8eb
#
_entry.id   8d2582d1f816da6bbf31349a0f2dc8eb
#
_cell.length_a   1.000
_cell.length_b   1.000
_cell.length_c   1.000
_cell.angle_alpha   90.00
_cell.angle_beta   90.00
_cell.angle_gamma   90.00
#
_symmetry.space_group_name_H-M   'P 1'
#
loop_
_entity.id
_entity.type
_entity.pdbx_description
1 polymer ?
#
loop_
_entity_poly.entity_id
_entity_poly.type
_entity_poly.pdbx_seq_one_letter_code
_entity_poly.pdbx_strand_id
1 'polypeptide(L)'
;MMGAFQVGIVLTILGLALAGERPISDCAERIVDDGYAVETHQVTTTDNYILTMHRIPPKESGAPVVLLFHGMLSSSSDWVLMGPGKALAYILSDAGYDVWMGNARGNTYSKAHKYWPTYWQIFWNFSWNEIGIYDVPATIDYILEHTGQKQLQYVGHSQGTTVYLVMMSEKPEYNDKIKSAHLLGPAAYMGNMKSPLTRAFAPILGQPNAMVELVGSMEFMPSNQFKQDLGIEMCQATSPYADMCANEIFLIGGYDSEQLDYELLEHIKATSPAGASVNQNLHFCQEFNSKKFRKFDYSVIRNPYEYGSYTPPNYKLKNAKAPVLLYYGANDWMCDISDVRQLRDELPNMALDYLVPFEKWAHLDFIWGTEAKKYVYDEVLKQMLSYE
;
A
#
# COMPACT_ATOMS: atom_id res chain seq x y z
N MET A 1 -20.40 74.14 -4.25
CA MET A 1 -20.91 72.90 -3.59
C MET A 1 -20.64 71.78 -4.51
N MET A 2 -19.61 71.03 -4.18
CA MET A 2 -19.07 69.97 -5.02
C MET A 2 -19.71 68.61 -4.59
N GLY A 3 -20.40 67.97 -5.52
CA GLY A 3 -20.91 66.62 -5.30
C GLY A 3 -19.91 65.61 -5.81
N ALA A 4 -19.45 64.75 -4.90
CA ALA A 4 -18.55 63.66 -5.21
C ALA A 4 -19.29 62.50 -5.90
N PHE A 5 -18.88 62.15 -7.12
CA PHE A 5 -19.29 60.93 -7.79
C PHE A 5 -18.41 59.76 -7.29
N GLN A 6 -18.99 58.85 -6.54
CA GLN A 6 -18.38 57.57 -6.29
C GLN A 6 -18.71 56.63 -7.46
N VAL A 7 -17.68 56.30 -8.25
CA VAL A 7 -17.75 55.24 -9.24
C VAL A 7 -17.45 53.90 -8.53
N GLY A 8 -18.49 53.15 -8.25
CA GLY A 8 -18.36 51.77 -7.79
C GLY A 8 -18.00 50.88 -8.97
N ILE A 9 -16.77 50.38 -9.00
CA ILE A 9 -16.36 49.33 -9.91
C ILE A 9 -16.86 47.98 -9.30
N VAL A 10 -17.95 47.46 -9.84
CA VAL A 10 -18.39 46.09 -9.60
C VAL A 10 -17.58 45.20 -10.52
N LEU A 11 -16.50 44.63 -9.99
CA LEU A 11 -15.80 43.52 -10.63
C LEU A 11 -16.65 42.27 -10.50
N THR A 12 -17.51 42.04 -11.48
CA THR A 12 -18.14 40.73 -11.72
C THR A 12 -17.08 39.85 -12.34
N ILE A 13 -16.37 39.08 -11.51
CA ILE A 13 -15.57 37.95 -11.94
C ILE A 13 -16.56 36.85 -12.32
N LEU A 14 -16.97 36.80 -13.60
CA LEU A 14 -17.52 35.58 -14.18
C LEU A 14 -16.37 34.64 -14.41
N GLY A 15 -15.94 33.95 -13.35
CA GLY A 15 -15.22 32.72 -13.46
C GLY A 15 -16.19 31.64 -13.93
N LEU A 16 -16.35 31.47 -15.23
CA LEU A 16 -16.74 30.18 -15.78
C LEU A 16 -15.55 29.23 -15.56
N ALA A 17 -15.39 28.75 -14.33
CA ALA A 17 -14.70 27.51 -14.10
C ALA A 17 -15.51 26.47 -14.85
N LEU A 18 -14.95 25.92 -15.92
CA LEU A 18 -15.20 24.55 -16.30
C LEU A 18 -14.70 23.76 -15.09
N ALA A 19 -15.55 23.56 -14.08
CA ALA A 19 -15.27 22.68 -12.98
C ALA A 19 -15.21 21.30 -13.60
N GLY A 20 -14.01 20.83 -13.89
CA GLY A 20 -13.77 19.40 -14.04
C GLY A 20 -14.32 18.74 -12.78
N GLU A 21 -14.97 17.62 -12.93
CA GLU A 21 -15.47 16.87 -11.78
C GLU A 21 -14.30 16.63 -10.83
N ARG A 22 -14.50 16.90 -9.53
CA ARG A 22 -13.44 16.67 -8.53
C ARG A 22 -13.06 15.21 -8.53
N PRO A 23 -11.76 14.87 -8.41
CA PRO A 23 -11.34 13.49 -8.27
C PRO A 23 -12.05 12.80 -7.11
N ILE A 24 -12.61 11.62 -7.36
CA ILE A 24 -13.28 10.81 -6.35
C ILE A 24 -12.20 10.26 -5.40
N SER A 25 -12.28 10.62 -4.13
CA SER A 25 -11.34 10.19 -3.10
C SER A 25 -11.76 8.94 -2.34
N ASP A 26 -13.06 8.57 -2.39
CA ASP A 26 -13.58 7.37 -1.76
C ASP A 26 -13.54 6.18 -2.71
N CYS A 27 -12.98 5.04 -2.21
CA CYS A 27 -12.81 3.83 -3.00
C CYS A 27 -14.15 3.22 -3.45
N ALA A 28 -15.14 3.18 -2.56
CA ALA A 28 -16.43 2.58 -2.89
C ALA A 28 -17.20 3.46 -3.88
N GLU A 29 -17.14 4.77 -3.71
CA GLU A 29 -17.73 5.72 -4.66
C GLU A 29 -17.10 5.59 -6.05
N ARG A 30 -15.76 5.48 -6.11
CA ARG A 30 -15.03 5.27 -7.36
C ARG A 30 -15.44 3.98 -8.06
N ILE A 31 -15.61 2.88 -7.33
CA ILE A 31 -16.02 1.58 -7.90
C ILE A 31 -17.41 1.68 -8.52
N VAL A 32 -18.34 2.40 -7.85
CA VAL A 32 -19.69 2.64 -8.38
C VAL A 32 -19.65 3.50 -9.63
N ASP A 33 -18.87 4.58 -9.63
CA ASP A 33 -18.72 5.49 -10.76
C ASP A 33 -18.13 4.79 -11.99
N ASP A 34 -17.18 3.88 -11.76
CA ASP A 34 -16.58 3.03 -12.80
C ASP A 34 -17.53 1.89 -13.28
N GLY A 35 -18.75 1.80 -12.75
CA GLY A 35 -19.81 0.88 -13.19
C GLY A 35 -19.78 -0.52 -12.58
N TYR A 36 -19.05 -0.72 -11.48
CA TYR A 36 -18.97 -1.99 -10.76
C TYR A 36 -19.84 -1.98 -9.49
N ALA A 37 -20.29 -3.16 -9.09
CA ALA A 37 -20.90 -3.34 -7.77
C ALA A 37 -19.80 -3.28 -6.69
N VAL A 38 -20.17 -2.74 -5.51
CA VAL A 38 -19.25 -2.67 -4.38
C VAL A 38 -19.95 -3.05 -3.09
N GLU A 39 -19.21 -3.73 -2.20
CA GLU A 39 -19.60 -3.96 -0.82
C GLU A 39 -18.49 -3.41 0.10
N THR A 40 -18.88 -2.87 1.24
CA THR A 40 -17.96 -2.42 2.28
C THR A 40 -18.15 -3.28 3.52
N HIS A 41 -17.09 -3.92 3.97
CA HIS A 41 -17.08 -4.83 5.11
C HIS A 41 -16.16 -4.33 6.21
N GLN A 42 -16.44 -4.75 7.44
CA GLN A 42 -15.57 -4.46 8.58
C GLN A 42 -15.23 -5.74 9.32
N VAL A 43 -13.97 -5.84 9.77
CA VAL A 43 -13.51 -6.91 10.64
C VAL A 43 -12.78 -6.31 11.85
N THR A 44 -12.99 -6.91 13.02
CA THR A 44 -12.25 -6.53 14.23
C THR A 44 -11.12 -7.52 14.45
N THR A 45 -9.89 -7.01 14.57
CA THR A 45 -8.72 -7.82 14.88
C THR A 45 -8.74 -8.31 16.32
N THR A 46 -7.95 -9.32 16.65
CA THR A 46 -7.86 -9.86 18.02
C THR A 46 -7.32 -8.85 19.04
N ASP A 47 -6.58 -7.85 18.58
CA ASP A 47 -6.11 -6.71 19.38
C ASP A 47 -6.99 -5.45 19.23
N ASN A 48 -8.23 -5.62 18.74
CA ASN A 48 -9.34 -4.66 18.73
C ASN A 48 -9.26 -3.49 17.75
N TYR A 49 -8.42 -3.53 16.72
CA TYR A 49 -8.54 -2.60 15.60
C TYR A 49 -9.73 -3.00 14.71
N ILE A 50 -10.41 -2.01 14.17
CA ILE A 50 -11.54 -2.18 13.25
C ILE A 50 -11.05 -1.80 11.86
N LEU A 51 -10.98 -2.81 10.99
CA LEU A 51 -10.49 -2.67 9.63
C LEU A 51 -11.66 -2.64 8.65
N THR A 52 -11.57 -1.79 7.65
CA THR A 52 -12.52 -1.74 6.54
C THR A 52 -11.94 -2.43 5.31
N MET A 53 -12.74 -3.20 4.63
CA MET A 53 -12.41 -3.85 3.35
C MET A 53 -13.43 -3.43 2.30
N HIS A 54 -12.99 -3.27 1.06
CA HIS A 54 -13.87 -3.10 -0.08
C HIS A 54 -13.89 -4.39 -0.90
N ARG A 55 -15.06 -4.76 -1.42
CA ARG A 55 -15.25 -5.96 -2.23
C ARG A 55 -15.93 -5.59 -3.53
N ILE A 56 -15.42 -6.08 -4.64
CA ILE A 56 -16.15 -6.17 -5.89
C ILE A 56 -16.70 -7.59 -5.97
N PRO A 57 -18.00 -7.79 -5.67
CA PRO A 57 -18.58 -9.12 -5.59
C PRO A 57 -18.59 -9.78 -6.97
N PRO A 58 -18.44 -11.10 -7.04
CA PRO A 58 -18.45 -11.83 -8.29
C PRO A 58 -19.86 -11.88 -8.90
N LYS A 59 -19.93 -12.05 -10.22
CA LYS A 59 -21.21 -12.22 -10.93
C LYS A 59 -21.84 -13.60 -10.68
N GLU A 60 -20.99 -14.60 -10.38
CA GLU A 60 -21.42 -15.99 -10.18
C GLU A 60 -21.02 -16.46 -8.78
N SER A 61 -21.85 -17.30 -8.16
CA SER A 61 -21.55 -17.89 -6.86
C SER A 61 -20.41 -18.91 -6.98
N GLY A 62 -19.55 -18.98 -5.94
CA GLY A 62 -18.44 -19.93 -5.90
C GLY A 62 -17.20 -19.50 -6.69
N ALA A 63 -17.16 -18.25 -7.13
CA ALA A 63 -16.00 -17.67 -7.80
C ALA A 63 -14.72 -17.81 -6.95
N PRO A 64 -13.54 -17.94 -7.58
CA PRO A 64 -12.27 -17.93 -6.87
C PRO A 64 -12.05 -16.58 -6.18
N VAL A 65 -11.51 -16.62 -4.98
CA VAL A 65 -11.33 -15.43 -4.13
C VAL A 65 -9.90 -14.92 -4.23
N VAL A 66 -9.77 -13.59 -4.36
CA VAL A 66 -8.47 -12.91 -4.27
C VAL A 66 -8.52 -11.78 -3.25
N LEU A 67 -7.47 -11.68 -2.43
CA LEU A 67 -7.21 -10.55 -1.53
C LEU A 67 -6.07 -9.71 -2.09
N LEU A 68 -6.35 -8.44 -2.37
CA LEU A 68 -5.38 -7.41 -2.72
C LEU A 68 -5.01 -6.61 -1.46
N PHE A 69 -3.71 -6.47 -1.17
CA PHE A 69 -3.23 -5.76 0.02
C PHE A 69 -2.17 -4.71 -0.34
N HIS A 70 -2.45 -3.47 0.02
CA HIS A 70 -1.73 -2.26 -0.43
C HIS A 70 -0.37 -2.03 0.25
N GLY A 71 0.39 -1.06 -0.28
CA GLY A 71 1.66 -0.57 0.24
C GLY A 71 1.54 0.40 1.42
N MET A 72 2.67 0.85 1.97
CA MET A 72 2.70 1.89 2.99
C MET A 72 2.17 3.22 2.43
N LEU A 73 1.44 3.99 3.25
CA LEU A 73 0.78 5.26 2.88
C LEU A 73 -0.31 5.13 1.79
N SER A 74 -0.69 3.92 1.47
CA SER A 74 -1.66 3.56 0.45
C SER A 74 -2.95 3.02 1.07
N SER A 75 -3.91 2.67 0.22
CA SER A 75 -5.19 2.09 0.60
C SER A 75 -5.75 1.19 -0.51
N SER A 76 -6.94 0.65 -0.28
CA SER A 76 -7.70 -0.07 -1.30
C SER A 76 -7.94 0.74 -2.57
N SER A 77 -7.91 2.08 -2.50
CA SER A 77 -8.12 2.97 -3.66
C SER A 77 -7.09 2.76 -4.77
N ASP A 78 -5.85 2.41 -4.44
CA ASP A 78 -4.79 2.21 -5.44
C ASP A 78 -5.12 1.08 -6.44
N TRP A 79 -5.89 0.09 -6.01
CA TRP A 79 -6.26 -1.05 -6.84
C TRP A 79 -7.32 -0.75 -7.89
N VAL A 80 -7.99 0.42 -7.81
CA VAL A 80 -9.05 0.87 -8.71
C VAL A 80 -8.72 2.19 -9.44
N LEU A 81 -7.68 2.90 -9.01
CA LEU A 81 -7.39 4.27 -9.42
C LEU A 81 -7.18 4.43 -10.93
N MET A 82 -6.55 3.45 -11.58
CA MET A 82 -6.29 3.45 -13.03
C MET A 82 -7.55 3.25 -13.88
N GLY A 83 -8.70 2.95 -13.26
CA GLY A 83 -9.97 2.74 -13.93
C GLY A 83 -10.14 1.39 -14.64
N PRO A 84 -11.32 1.18 -15.26
CA PRO A 84 -11.66 -0.07 -15.95
C PRO A 84 -10.66 -0.46 -17.04
N GLY A 85 -10.35 -1.75 -17.10
CA GLY A 85 -9.41 -2.33 -18.08
C GLY A 85 -7.93 -2.06 -17.81
N LYS A 86 -7.58 -1.19 -16.84
CA LYS A 86 -6.20 -0.88 -16.44
C LYS A 86 -5.93 -1.26 -14.98
N ALA A 87 -6.85 -0.99 -14.06
CA ALA A 87 -6.69 -1.29 -12.65
C ALA A 87 -6.83 -2.79 -12.36
N LEU A 88 -5.95 -3.33 -11.51
CA LEU A 88 -5.89 -4.78 -11.25
C LEU A 88 -7.18 -5.33 -10.67
N ALA A 89 -7.85 -4.59 -9.76
CA ALA A 89 -9.11 -5.05 -9.15
C ALA A 89 -10.21 -5.27 -10.20
N TYR A 90 -10.32 -4.39 -11.19
CA TYR A 90 -11.30 -4.55 -12.27
C TYR A 90 -10.93 -5.66 -13.23
N ILE A 91 -9.65 -5.79 -13.58
CA ILE A 91 -9.16 -6.88 -14.44
C ILE A 91 -9.48 -8.24 -13.83
N LEU A 92 -9.28 -8.40 -12.53
CA LEU A 92 -9.59 -9.65 -11.81
C LEU A 92 -11.10 -9.88 -11.70
N SER A 93 -11.88 -8.83 -11.42
CA SER A 93 -13.35 -8.91 -11.40
C SER A 93 -13.91 -9.31 -12.77
N ASP A 94 -13.40 -8.73 -13.86
CA ASP A 94 -13.80 -9.07 -15.22
C ASP A 94 -13.38 -10.49 -15.62
N ALA A 95 -12.30 -11.01 -15.00
CA ALA A 95 -11.88 -12.41 -15.13
C ALA A 95 -12.67 -13.39 -14.26
N GLY A 96 -13.67 -12.91 -13.51
CA GLY A 96 -14.60 -13.73 -12.73
C GLY A 96 -14.20 -13.99 -11.28
N TYR A 97 -13.20 -13.28 -10.75
CA TYR A 97 -12.80 -13.39 -9.34
C TYR A 97 -13.77 -12.64 -8.40
N ASP A 98 -13.86 -13.12 -7.19
CA ASP A 98 -14.39 -12.42 -6.02
C ASP A 98 -13.24 -11.57 -5.44
N VAL A 99 -13.26 -10.26 -5.70
CA VAL A 99 -12.12 -9.38 -5.43
C VAL A 99 -12.30 -8.64 -4.11
N TRP A 100 -11.41 -8.88 -3.16
CA TRP A 100 -11.36 -8.21 -1.88
C TRP A 100 -10.13 -7.32 -1.78
N MET A 101 -10.31 -6.11 -1.29
CA MET A 101 -9.24 -5.13 -1.11
C MET A 101 -9.16 -4.76 0.37
N GLY A 102 -8.10 -5.23 1.04
CA GLY A 102 -7.85 -4.96 2.45
C GLY A 102 -7.32 -3.55 2.69
N ASN A 103 -7.53 -3.06 3.92
CA ASN A 103 -6.96 -1.80 4.40
C ASN A 103 -6.28 -2.04 5.74
N ALA A 104 -4.99 -1.74 5.81
CA ALA A 104 -4.20 -1.85 7.04
C ALA A 104 -4.66 -0.83 8.09
N ARG A 105 -4.52 -1.18 9.37
CA ARG A 105 -4.76 -0.27 10.49
C ARG A 105 -4.04 1.06 10.30
N GLY A 106 -4.70 2.15 10.64
CA GLY A 106 -4.15 3.50 10.59
C GLY A 106 -4.21 4.18 9.22
N ASN A 107 -4.62 3.49 8.15
CA ASN A 107 -4.91 4.16 6.88
C ASN A 107 -6.30 4.83 6.90
N THR A 108 -6.61 5.63 5.90
CA THR A 108 -7.85 6.44 5.80
C THR A 108 -9.12 5.65 6.12
N TYR A 109 -9.21 4.37 5.72
CA TYR A 109 -10.39 3.53 5.91
C TYR A 109 -10.41 2.72 7.21
N SER A 110 -9.24 2.58 7.88
CA SER A 110 -9.06 1.71 9.05
C SER A 110 -8.48 2.47 10.26
N LYS A 111 -8.94 3.71 10.48
CA LYS A 111 -8.58 4.56 11.65
C LYS A 111 -9.56 4.36 12.81
N ALA A 112 -9.83 3.12 13.20
CA ALA A 112 -10.74 2.82 14.28
C ALA A 112 -10.19 1.70 15.18
N HIS A 113 -10.43 1.84 16.49
CA HIS A 113 -10.10 0.84 17.50
C HIS A 113 -11.21 0.82 18.56
N LYS A 114 -11.52 -0.36 19.08
CA LYS A 114 -12.65 -0.53 20.02
C LYS A 114 -12.57 0.34 21.26
N TYR A 115 -11.35 0.65 21.72
CA TYR A 115 -11.11 1.35 22.97
C TYR A 115 -10.27 2.61 22.83
N TRP A 116 -9.44 2.76 21.79
CA TRP A 116 -8.44 3.82 21.67
C TRP A 116 -8.81 4.78 20.53
N PRO A 117 -9.05 6.05 20.85
CA PRO A 117 -9.23 7.06 19.82
C PRO A 117 -7.89 7.39 19.12
N THR A 118 -7.96 7.86 17.89
CA THR A 118 -6.78 8.14 17.05
C THR A 118 -5.87 9.24 17.55
N TYR A 119 -6.36 10.11 18.47
CA TYR A 119 -5.54 11.15 19.10
C TYR A 119 -4.71 10.63 20.30
N TRP A 120 -4.84 9.35 20.68
CA TRP A 120 -3.98 8.73 21.68
C TRP A 120 -2.80 8.03 21.00
N GLN A 121 -1.60 8.26 21.54
CA GLN A 121 -0.37 7.64 21.03
C GLN A 121 -0.44 6.12 20.98
N ILE A 122 -1.13 5.50 21.93
CA ILE A 122 -1.27 4.04 22.01
C ILE A 122 -1.96 3.48 20.76
N PHE A 123 -2.88 4.23 20.12
CA PHE A 123 -3.49 3.83 18.85
C PHE A 123 -2.45 3.62 17.76
N TRP A 124 -1.40 4.43 17.73
CA TRP A 124 -0.35 4.41 16.71
C TRP A 124 0.86 3.56 17.06
N ASN A 125 0.81 2.85 18.20
CA ASN A 125 1.92 2.02 18.67
C ASN A 125 1.96 0.65 17.99
N PHE A 126 2.07 0.66 16.66
CA PHE A 126 2.22 -0.53 15.81
C PHE A 126 3.17 -0.25 14.66
N SER A 127 3.79 -1.30 14.15
CA SER A 127 4.57 -1.32 12.92
C SER A 127 3.88 -2.23 11.89
N TRP A 128 4.52 -2.53 10.78
CA TRP A 128 4.00 -3.53 9.84
C TRP A 128 4.07 -4.98 10.40
N ASN A 129 4.78 -5.19 11.51
CA ASN A 129 4.71 -6.48 12.24
C ASN A 129 3.28 -6.78 12.71
N GLU A 130 2.62 -5.82 13.37
CA GLU A 130 1.25 -5.96 13.88
C GLU A 130 0.24 -6.13 12.74
N ILE A 131 0.45 -5.46 11.61
CA ILE A 131 -0.37 -5.64 10.40
C ILE A 131 -0.25 -7.09 9.91
N GLY A 132 0.96 -7.64 9.86
CA GLY A 132 1.21 -9.02 9.42
C GLY A 132 0.65 -10.08 10.37
N ILE A 133 0.68 -9.85 11.69
CA ILE A 133 0.25 -10.86 12.67
C ILE A 133 -1.22 -10.74 13.10
N TYR A 134 -1.88 -9.60 12.83
CA TYR A 134 -3.27 -9.36 13.22
C TYR A 134 -4.18 -9.00 12.05
N ASP A 135 -3.82 -7.97 11.23
CA ASP A 135 -4.71 -7.43 10.21
C ASP A 135 -4.92 -8.41 9.06
N VAL A 136 -3.82 -8.89 8.47
CA VAL A 136 -3.89 -9.82 7.33
C VAL A 136 -4.59 -11.12 7.72
N PRO A 137 -4.25 -11.76 8.87
CA PRO A 137 -4.98 -12.92 9.37
C PRO A 137 -6.49 -12.68 9.56
N ALA A 138 -6.86 -11.59 10.25
CA ALA A 138 -8.27 -11.28 10.50
C ALA A 138 -9.04 -11.04 9.19
N THR A 139 -8.41 -10.37 8.21
CA THR A 139 -8.96 -10.13 6.88
C THR A 139 -9.19 -11.45 6.14
N ILE A 140 -8.19 -12.35 6.11
CA ILE A 140 -8.28 -13.66 5.45
C ILE A 140 -9.38 -14.51 6.10
N ASP A 141 -9.42 -14.59 7.42
CA ASP A 141 -10.40 -15.41 8.13
C ASP A 141 -11.82 -14.94 7.86
N TYR A 142 -12.06 -13.62 7.91
CA TYR A 142 -13.33 -13.03 7.58
C TYR A 142 -13.78 -13.36 6.14
N ILE A 143 -12.87 -13.18 5.17
CA ILE A 143 -13.16 -13.45 3.75
C ILE A 143 -13.53 -14.90 3.53
N LEU A 144 -12.74 -15.84 4.07
CA LEU A 144 -12.99 -17.27 3.89
C LEU A 144 -14.28 -17.73 4.59
N GLU A 145 -14.60 -17.19 5.76
CA GLU A 145 -15.87 -17.44 6.45
C GLU A 145 -17.05 -16.88 5.63
N HIS A 146 -16.94 -15.65 5.13
CA HIS A 146 -17.99 -14.96 4.37
C HIS A 146 -18.29 -15.65 3.03
N THR A 147 -17.24 -16.11 2.33
CA THR A 147 -17.36 -16.72 0.99
C THR A 147 -17.58 -18.23 1.03
N GLY A 148 -17.35 -18.88 2.17
CA GLY A 148 -17.37 -20.33 2.30
C GLY A 148 -16.20 -21.04 1.59
N GLN A 149 -15.21 -20.27 1.09
CA GLN A 149 -14.02 -20.82 0.46
C GLN A 149 -13.01 -21.30 1.52
N LYS A 150 -12.17 -22.27 1.16
CA LYS A 150 -11.12 -22.78 2.06
C LYS A 150 -9.79 -22.05 1.89
N GLN A 151 -9.55 -21.51 0.70
CA GLN A 151 -8.32 -20.83 0.32
C GLN A 151 -8.65 -19.63 -0.55
N LEU A 152 -7.74 -18.69 -0.57
CA LEU A 152 -7.77 -17.54 -1.47
C LEU A 152 -6.40 -17.34 -2.14
N GLN A 153 -6.35 -16.55 -3.20
CA GLN A 153 -5.12 -16.03 -3.75
C GLN A 153 -4.79 -14.69 -3.11
N TYR A 154 -3.53 -14.43 -2.86
CA TYR A 154 -3.06 -13.19 -2.25
C TYR A 154 -2.24 -12.38 -3.26
N VAL A 155 -2.53 -11.09 -3.38
CA VAL A 155 -1.69 -10.14 -4.12
C VAL A 155 -1.30 -9.02 -3.19
N GLY A 156 -0.01 -8.82 -2.97
CA GLY A 156 0.51 -7.70 -2.16
C GLY A 156 1.38 -6.77 -2.99
N HIS A 157 1.31 -5.48 -2.72
CA HIS A 157 2.25 -4.50 -3.26
C HIS A 157 3.09 -3.90 -2.14
N SER A 158 4.42 -3.77 -2.35
CA SER A 158 5.30 -3.08 -1.40
C SER A 158 5.13 -3.62 0.04
N GLN A 159 4.75 -2.80 1.02
CA GLN A 159 4.45 -3.26 2.39
C GLN A 159 3.43 -4.39 2.44
N GLY A 160 2.49 -4.49 1.47
CA GLY A 160 1.58 -5.63 1.37
C GLY A 160 2.31 -6.96 1.21
N THR A 161 3.49 -6.95 0.58
CA THR A 161 4.37 -8.12 0.48
C THR A 161 5.07 -8.43 1.80
N THR A 162 5.53 -7.38 2.50
CA THR A 162 6.15 -7.47 3.82
C THR A 162 5.24 -8.15 4.83
N VAL A 163 4.00 -7.66 4.94
CA VAL A 163 3.03 -8.18 5.93
C VAL A 163 2.59 -9.60 5.63
N TYR A 164 2.55 -9.99 4.35
CA TYR A 164 2.36 -11.39 3.95
C TYR A 164 3.49 -12.28 4.48
N LEU A 165 4.74 -11.88 4.23
CA LEU A 165 5.91 -12.64 4.68
C LEU A 165 6.01 -12.71 6.21
N VAL A 166 5.64 -11.64 6.92
CA VAL A 166 5.51 -11.64 8.38
C VAL A 166 4.46 -12.64 8.82
N MET A 167 3.27 -12.61 8.24
CA MET A 167 2.21 -13.59 8.55
C MET A 167 2.70 -15.02 8.36
N MET A 168 3.32 -15.32 7.23
CA MET A 168 3.82 -16.68 6.96
C MET A 168 4.93 -17.10 7.91
N SER A 169 5.78 -16.15 8.34
CA SER A 169 6.82 -16.42 9.34
C SER A 169 6.25 -16.77 10.71
N GLU A 170 5.29 -15.97 11.19
CA GLU A 170 4.81 -15.98 12.57
C GLU A 170 3.56 -16.85 12.77
N LYS A 171 2.81 -17.07 11.70
CA LYS A 171 1.55 -17.84 11.66
C LYS A 171 1.55 -18.86 10.50
N PRO A 172 2.44 -19.86 10.54
CA PRO A 172 2.60 -20.82 9.42
C PRO A 172 1.34 -21.63 9.10
N GLU A 173 0.34 -21.66 9.97
CA GLU A 173 -0.98 -22.26 9.72
C GLU A 173 -1.74 -21.59 8.58
N TYR A 174 -1.41 -20.33 8.24
CA TYR A 174 -2.03 -19.63 7.13
C TYR A 174 -1.58 -20.14 5.75
N ASN A 175 -0.51 -20.95 5.67
CA ASN A 175 -0.15 -21.61 4.41
C ASN A 175 -1.30 -22.43 3.83
N ASP A 176 -2.12 -23.07 4.69
CA ASP A 176 -3.25 -23.88 4.27
C ASP A 176 -4.44 -23.05 3.72
N LYS A 177 -4.41 -21.73 3.91
CA LYS A 177 -5.44 -20.79 3.46
C LYS A 177 -5.06 -20.04 2.18
N ILE A 178 -3.84 -20.21 1.69
CA ILE A 178 -3.31 -19.50 0.51
C ILE A 178 -3.06 -20.49 -0.62
N LYS A 179 -3.71 -20.28 -1.78
CA LYS A 179 -3.43 -21.03 -3.01
C LYS A 179 -2.10 -20.62 -3.63
N SER A 180 -1.92 -19.31 -3.79
CA SER A 180 -0.69 -18.67 -4.29
C SER A 180 -0.59 -17.23 -3.78
N ALA A 181 0.64 -16.71 -3.70
CA ALA A 181 0.92 -15.34 -3.31
C ALA A 181 1.73 -14.61 -4.37
N HIS A 182 1.16 -13.55 -4.91
CA HIS A 182 1.76 -12.70 -5.92
C HIS A 182 2.30 -11.42 -5.27
N LEU A 183 3.62 -11.28 -5.19
CA LEU A 183 4.30 -10.21 -4.48
C LEU A 183 4.88 -9.20 -5.47
N LEU A 184 4.22 -8.04 -5.60
CA LEU A 184 4.57 -6.95 -6.50
C LEU A 184 5.49 -5.95 -5.78
N GLY A 185 6.70 -5.72 -6.28
CA GLY A 185 7.70 -4.90 -5.60
C GLY A 185 7.99 -5.43 -4.18
N PRO A 186 8.51 -6.67 -4.03
CA PRO A 186 8.60 -7.35 -2.73
C PRO A 186 9.60 -6.69 -1.78
N ALA A 187 9.09 -6.16 -0.67
CA ALA A 187 9.83 -5.44 0.36
C ALA A 187 10.06 -6.31 1.59
N ALA A 188 11.17 -7.03 1.63
CA ALA A 188 11.61 -7.82 2.79
C ALA A 188 13.01 -7.40 3.23
N TYR A 189 13.99 -7.52 2.34
CA TYR A 189 15.33 -6.97 2.53
C TYR A 189 15.40 -5.60 1.88
N MET A 190 15.90 -4.60 2.62
CA MET A 190 15.95 -3.20 2.19
C MET A 190 17.36 -2.62 2.21
N GLY A 191 18.38 -3.48 2.36
CA GLY A 191 19.77 -3.06 2.56
C GLY A 191 20.43 -2.36 1.37
N ASN A 192 19.89 -2.55 0.16
CA ASN A 192 20.41 -1.99 -1.09
C ASN A 192 19.47 -0.94 -1.72
N MET A 193 18.43 -0.52 -0.98
CA MET A 193 17.50 0.52 -1.41
C MET A 193 18.22 1.76 -1.97
N LYS A 194 17.70 2.29 -3.08
CA LYS A 194 18.32 3.41 -3.81
C LYS A 194 17.61 4.75 -3.57
N SER A 195 16.38 4.75 -3.02
CA SER A 195 15.62 5.99 -2.78
C SER A 195 16.46 7.04 -2.04
N PRO A 196 16.71 8.23 -2.62
CA PRO A 196 17.56 9.25 -2.01
C PRO A 196 17.02 9.73 -0.66
N LEU A 197 15.68 9.82 -0.52
CA LEU A 197 15.04 10.24 0.73
C LEU A 197 15.32 9.23 1.84
N THR A 198 15.09 7.94 1.57
CA THR A 198 15.32 6.90 2.59
C THR A 198 16.79 6.80 2.95
N ARG A 199 17.70 6.85 1.96
CA ARG A 199 19.15 6.80 2.20
C ARG A 199 19.67 7.98 3.03
N ALA A 200 19.08 9.17 2.87
CA ALA A 200 19.44 10.35 3.64
C ALA A 200 18.99 10.25 5.11
N PHE A 201 17.79 9.71 5.35
CA PHE A 201 17.18 9.76 6.67
C PHE A 201 17.27 8.43 7.45
N ALA A 202 17.30 7.27 6.80
CA ALA A 202 17.32 5.99 7.49
C ALA A 202 18.49 5.80 8.46
N PRO A 203 19.74 6.26 8.19
CA PRO A 203 20.83 6.16 9.16
C PRO A 203 20.53 6.86 10.50
N ILE A 204 19.68 7.89 10.49
CA ILE A 204 19.28 8.64 11.69
C ILE A 204 17.99 8.07 12.26
N LEU A 205 16.95 7.98 11.42
CA LEU A 205 15.60 7.57 11.84
C LEU A 205 15.50 6.08 12.19
N GLY A 206 16.31 5.25 11.56
CA GLY A 206 16.38 3.82 11.84
C GLY A 206 17.19 3.46 13.10
N GLN A 207 17.68 4.47 13.85
CA GLN A 207 18.24 4.20 15.18
C GLN A 207 17.10 3.93 16.16
N PRO A 208 17.22 2.91 17.03
CA PRO A 208 16.20 2.61 18.01
C PRO A 208 15.83 3.84 18.85
N ASN A 209 14.55 4.13 18.94
CA ASN A 209 13.94 5.23 19.70
C ASN A 209 14.17 6.66 19.19
N ALA A 210 15.01 6.93 18.21
CA ALA A 210 15.34 8.28 17.77
C ALA A 210 14.10 9.08 17.33
N MET A 211 13.24 8.49 16.49
CA MET A 211 12.04 9.16 16.00
C MET A 211 10.90 9.11 17.02
N VAL A 212 10.76 8.01 17.75
CA VAL A 212 9.75 7.86 18.81
C VAL A 212 10.01 8.84 19.94
N GLU A 213 11.29 9.06 20.29
CA GLU A 213 11.68 10.07 21.28
C GLU A 213 11.38 11.49 20.78
N LEU A 214 11.55 11.74 19.48
CA LEU A 214 11.37 13.08 18.89
C LEU A 214 9.89 13.45 18.65
N VAL A 215 9.08 12.50 18.17
CA VAL A 215 7.68 12.75 17.74
C VAL A 215 6.65 11.86 18.42
N GLY A 216 7.09 10.86 19.19
CA GLY A 216 6.21 9.85 19.80
C GLY A 216 5.56 8.90 18.80
N SER A 217 4.76 7.95 19.30
CA SER A 217 3.93 7.11 18.43
C SER A 217 2.78 7.94 17.90
N MET A 218 2.83 8.33 16.63
CA MET A 218 1.88 9.22 15.98
C MET A 218 1.58 8.75 14.55
N GLU A 219 0.62 9.41 13.94
CA GLU A 219 0.33 9.26 12.51
C GLU A 219 1.47 9.84 11.67
N PHE A 220 1.95 9.05 10.72
CA PHE A 220 2.93 9.48 9.73
C PHE A 220 2.20 9.93 8.46
N MET A 221 2.52 11.14 7.99
CA MET A 221 1.89 11.79 6.83
C MET A 221 0.35 11.74 6.88
N PRO A 222 -0.27 12.37 7.91
CA PRO A 222 -1.71 12.35 8.06
C PRO A 222 -2.41 12.99 6.86
N SER A 223 -3.39 12.26 6.33
CA SER A 223 -4.29 12.78 5.30
C SER A 223 -5.44 13.56 5.94
N ASN A 224 -5.76 14.71 5.40
CA ASN A 224 -6.97 15.46 5.73
C ASN A 224 -7.46 16.23 4.51
N GLN A 225 -8.73 16.63 4.51
CA GLN A 225 -9.40 17.25 3.37
C GLN A 225 -8.64 18.46 2.82
N PHE A 226 -8.12 19.33 3.68
CA PHE A 226 -7.37 20.52 3.24
C PHE A 226 -6.10 20.15 2.46
N LYS A 227 -5.34 19.14 2.93
CA LYS A 227 -4.13 18.68 2.22
C LYS A 227 -4.47 17.98 0.89
N GLN A 228 -5.56 17.23 0.87
CA GLN A 228 -6.05 16.60 -0.35
C GLN A 228 -6.48 17.66 -1.37
N ASP A 229 -7.31 18.63 -0.98
CA ASP A 229 -7.78 19.70 -1.87
C ASP A 229 -6.60 20.49 -2.43
N LEU A 230 -5.64 20.87 -1.59
CA LEU A 230 -4.42 21.56 -2.04
C LEU A 230 -3.60 20.69 -3.01
N GLY A 231 -3.43 19.42 -2.69
CA GLY A 231 -2.70 18.47 -3.53
C GLY A 231 -3.38 18.29 -4.90
N ILE A 232 -4.70 18.16 -4.92
CA ILE A 232 -5.48 18.06 -6.16
C ILE A 232 -5.21 19.30 -7.03
N GLU A 233 -5.40 20.52 -6.49
CA GLU A 233 -5.20 21.75 -7.24
C GLU A 233 -3.77 21.92 -7.75
N MET A 234 -2.77 21.56 -6.95
CA MET A 234 -1.36 21.69 -7.33
C MET A 234 -0.95 20.65 -8.38
N CYS A 235 -1.53 19.48 -8.36
CA CYS A 235 -1.08 18.34 -9.16
C CYS A 235 -1.95 18.07 -10.40
N GLN A 236 -2.90 18.93 -10.73
CA GLN A 236 -3.60 18.86 -12.02
C GLN A 236 -2.60 18.90 -13.18
N ALA A 237 -2.87 18.13 -14.25
CA ALA A 237 -1.98 18.03 -15.40
C ALA A 237 -1.68 19.41 -16.05
N THR A 238 -2.61 20.34 -15.97
CA THR A 238 -2.47 21.74 -16.45
C THR A 238 -1.78 22.68 -15.47
N SER A 239 -1.50 22.22 -14.25
CA SER A 239 -0.86 23.01 -13.19
C SER A 239 0.62 23.27 -13.50
N PRO A 240 1.15 24.47 -13.22
CA PRO A 240 2.60 24.73 -13.31
C PRO A 240 3.42 23.91 -12.30
N TYR A 241 2.77 23.24 -11.35
CA TYR A 241 3.41 22.41 -10.32
C TYR A 241 3.30 20.90 -10.61
N ALA A 242 2.70 20.48 -11.73
CA ALA A 242 2.52 19.07 -12.08
C ALA A 242 3.85 18.29 -12.10
N ASP A 243 4.90 18.88 -12.67
CA ASP A 243 6.25 18.27 -12.69
C ASP A 243 6.83 18.08 -11.28
N MET A 244 6.51 18.96 -10.33
CA MET A 244 6.95 18.79 -8.94
C MET A 244 6.26 17.59 -8.30
N CYS A 245 4.97 17.39 -8.58
CA CYS A 245 4.22 16.23 -8.09
C CYS A 245 4.75 14.92 -8.70
N ALA A 246 5.04 14.91 -10.00
CA ALA A 246 5.65 13.78 -10.68
C ALA A 246 7.04 13.44 -10.09
N ASN A 247 7.87 14.46 -9.86
CA ASN A 247 9.19 14.28 -9.26
C ASN A 247 9.14 13.73 -7.84
N GLU A 248 8.12 14.07 -7.03
CA GLU A 248 7.91 13.47 -5.71
C GLU A 248 7.72 11.95 -5.82
N ILE A 249 6.91 11.49 -6.76
CA ILE A 249 6.69 10.06 -7.04
C ILE A 249 8.01 9.40 -7.45
N PHE A 250 8.74 10.01 -8.36
CA PHE A 250 10.02 9.47 -8.86
C PHE A 250 11.11 9.39 -7.77
N LEU A 251 11.18 10.37 -6.87
CA LEU A 251 12.13 10.35 -5.75
C LEU A 251 11.88 9.20 -4.75
N ILE A 252 10.65 8.74 -4.67
CA ILE A 252 10.29 7.60 -3.83
C ILE A 252 10.56 6.29 -4.56
N GLY A 253 9.94 6.08 -5.71
CA GLY A 253 9.83 4.78 -6.37
C GLY A 253 10.89 4.48 -7.42
N GLY A 254 11.52 5.51 -7.99
CA GLY A 254 12.38 5.43 -9.17
C GLY A 254 11.83 6.28 -10.31
N TYR A 255 12.71 6.77 -11.16
CA TYR A 255 12.34 7.65 -12.26
C TYR A 255 11.81 6.85 -13.46
N ASP A 256 10.53 6.96 -13.74
CA ASP A 256 9.91 6.44 -14.97
C ASP A 256 8.80 7.36 -15.48
N SER A 257 9.16 8.32 -16.33
CA SER A 257 8.19 9.23 -16.93
C SER A 257 7.37 8.59 -18.07
N GLU A 258 7.75 7.40 -18.55
CA GLU A 258 7.02 6.71 -19.61
C GLU A 258 5.78 5.97 -19.08
N GLN A 259 5.80 5.63 -17.79
CA GLN A 259 4.69 4.93 -17.13
C GLN A 259 3.75 5.86 -16.35
N LEU A 260 4.12 7.13 -16.14
CA LEU A 260 3.30 8.08 -15.40
C LEU A 260 2.30 8.80 -16.30
N ASP A 261 1.02 8.65 -16.01
CA ASP A 261 -0.04 9.47 -16.57
C ASP A 261 -0.23 10.74 -15.73
N TYR A 262 0.04 11.89 -16.33
CA TYR A 262 -0.08 13.17 -15.62
C TYR A 262 -1.53 13.51 -15.24
N GLU A 263 -2.53 13.02 -15.98
CA GLU A 263 -3.94 13.19 -15.62
C GLU A 263 -4.31 12.40 -14.35
N LEU A 264 -3.52 11.37 -14.02
CA LEU A 264 -3.71 10.58 -12.81
C LEU A 264 -3.20 11.30 -11.54
N LEU A 265 -2.30 12.29 -11.65
CA LEU A 265 -1.65 12.91 -10.50
C LEU A 265 -2.63 13.50 -9.48
N GLU A 266 -3.67 14.19 -9.94
CA GLU A 266 -4.69 14.76 -9.06
C GLU A 266 -5.50 13.66 -8.34
N HIS A 267 -5.77 12.53 -9.01
CA HIS A 267 -6.44 11.37 -8.42
C HIS A 267 -5.55 10.67 -7.38
N ILE A 268 -4.24 10.55 -7.65
CA ILE A 268 -3.27 10.05 -6.68
C ILE A 268 -3.29 10.94 -5.43
N LYS A 269 -3.26 12.28 -5.59
CA LYS A 269 -3.27 13.20 -4.44
C LYS A 269 -4.60 13.23 -3.69
N ALA A 270 -5.70 12.86 -4.33
CA ALA A 270 -6.99 12.69 -3.67
C ALA A 270 -7.01 11.49 -2.71
N THR A 271 -6.21 10.44 -2.98
CA THR A 271 -6.22 9.18 -2.24
C THR A 271 -4.95 8.89 -1.44
N SER A 272 -3.83 9.51 -1.81
CA SER A 272 -2.50 9.28 -1.20
C SER A 272 -1.80 10.59 -0.82
N PRO A 273 -1.12 10.65 0.34
CA PRO A 273 -0.92 9.56 1.30
C PRO A 273 -2.18 9.24 2.11
N ALA A 274 -2.45 7.95 2.34
CA ALA A 274 -3.61 7.48 3.12
C ALA A 274 -3.34 7.38 4.64
N GLY A 275 -2.15 7.74 5.09
CA GLY A 275 -1.72 7.65 6.48
C GLY A 275 -1.06 6.30 6.84
N ALA A 276 -0.21 6.34 7.86
CA ALA A 276 0.48 5.20 8.44
C ALA A 276 0.92 5.54 9.88
N SER A 277 1.42 4.57 10.65
CA SER A 277 2.11 4.90 11.89
C SER A 277 3.57 5.29 11.63
N VAL A 278 4.13 6.15 12.47
CA VAL A 278 5.57 6.46 12.45
C VAL A 278 6.40 5.19 12.57
N ASN A 279 5.98 4.22 13.38
CA ASN A 279 6.70 2.97 13.59
C ASN A 279 6.81 2.10 12.32
N GLN A 280 5.84 2.18 11.38
CA GLN A 280 5.98 1.49 10.08
C GLN A 280 7.19 2.02 9.30
N ASN A 281 7.34 3.35 9.22
CA ASN A 281 8.48 3.97 8.54
C ASN A 281 9.80 3.69 9.27
N LEU A 282 9.81 3.79 10.61
CA LEU A 282 11.01 3.47 11.41
C LEU A 282 11.48 2.03 11.20
N HIS A 283 10.54 1.10 11.11
CA HIS A 283 10.88 -0.31 10.94
C HIS A 283 11.58 -0.57 9.60
N PHE A 284 11.10 0.05 8.49
CA PHE A 284 11.82 0.02 7.21
C PHE A 284 13.21 0.67 7.28
N CYS A 285 13.33 1.81 7.99
CA CYS A 285 14.62 2.42 8.23
C CYS A 285 15.58 1.51 9.04
N GLN A 286 15.05 0.75 9.99
CA GLN A 286 15.82 -0.24 10.76
C GLN A 286 16.28 -1.41 9.87
N GLU A 287 15.46 -1.84 8.93
CA GLU A 287 15.84 -2.87 7.95
C GLU A 287 16.93 -2.38 7.00
N PHE A 288 16.81 -1.15 6.50
CA PHE A 288 17.88 -0.52 5.72
C PHE A 288 19.22 -0.53 6.47
N ASN A 289 19.21 -0.11 7.74
CA ASN A 289 20.45 -0.06 8.57
C ASN A 289 20.99 -1.45 8.90
N SER A 290 20.10 -2.39 9.26
CA SER A 290 20.52 -3.74 9.67
C SER A 290 20.78 -4.69 8.51
N LYS A 291 20.22 -4.42 7.32
CA LYS A 291 20.17 -5.29 6.14
C LYS A 291 19.56 -6.67 6.44
N LYS A 292 18.59 -6.71 7.35
CA LYS A 292 17.96 -7.95 7.83
C LYS A 292 16.45 -7.80 7.85
N PHE A 293 15.75 -8.83 7.42
CA PHE A 293 14.31 -8.96 7.61
C PHE A 293 14.04 -9.49 9.02
N ARG A 294 13.75 -8.58 9.96
CA ARG A 294 13.65 -8.88 11.39
C ARG A 294 12.56 -8.05 12.08
N LYS A 295 12.18 -8.45 13.31
CA LYS A 295 11.23 -7.72 14.14
C LYS A 295 11.73 -6.32 14.50
N PHE A 296 10.79 -5.46 14.92
CA PHE A 296 11.08 -4.06 15.29
C PHE A 296 12.14 -3.97 16.39
N ASP A 297 13.11 -3.09 16.23
CA ASP A 297 14.16 -2.86 17.22
C ASP A 297 13.73 -1.80 18.24
N TYR A 298 13.34 -2.25 19.44
CA TYR A 298 12.98 -1.40 20.57
C TYR A 298 14.19 -0.93 21.40
N SER A 299 15.40 -1.09 20.91
CA SER A 299 16.68 -0.86 21.58
C SER A 299 17.15 -1.98 22.51
N VAL A 300 18.44 -1.92 22.83
CA VAL A 300 19.11 -2.88 23.74
C VAL A 300 18.51 -2.90 25.15
N ILE A 301 17.76 -1.85 25.55
CA ILE A 301 17.09 -1.78 26.85
C ILE A 301 15.76 -2.54 26.84
N ARG A 302 14.94 -2.36 25.79
CA ARG A 302 13.59 -2.91 25.71
C ARG A 302 13.54 -4.28 25.02
N ASN A 303 14.41 -4.56 24.02
CA ASN A 303 14.45 -5.85 23.35
C ASN A 303 14.48 -7.07 24.27
N PRO A 304 15.25 -7.08 25.39
CA PRO A 304 15.22 -8.21 26.32
C PRO A 304 13.84 -8.52 26.93
N TYR A 305 13.01 -7.51 27.13
CA TYR A 305 11.66 -7.67 27.64
C TYR A 305 10.70 -8.17 26.57
N GLU A 306 10.86 -7.70 25.31
CA GLU A 306 10.00 -8.05 24.19
C GLU A 306 10.37 -9.42 23.57
N TYR A 307 11.66 -9.74 23.50
CA TYR A 307 12.18 -10.87 22.72
C TYR A 307 13.02 -11.86 23.52
N GLY A 308 13.35 -11.57 24.77
CA GLY A 308 14.33 -12.35 25.53
C GLY A 308 15.78 -12.24 24.98
N SER A 309 16.04 -11.27 24.11
CA SER A 309 17.32 -11.05 23.41
C SER A 309 17.61 -9.57 23.28
N TYR A 310 18.89 -9.18 23.29
CA TYR A 310 19.30 -7.78 23.05
C TYR A 310 19.09 -7.31 21.61
N THR A 311 18.92 -8.26 20.67
CA THR A 311 18.64 -7.96 19.26
C THR A 311 17.33 -8.58 18.83
N PRO A 312 16.55 -7.90 17.95
CA PRO A 312 15.31 -8.46 17.41
C PRO A 312 15.56 -9.76 16.66
N PRO A 313 14.68 -10.76 16.76
CA PRO A 313 14.77 -11.98 15.98
C PRO A 313 14.44 -11.75 14.51
N ASN A 314 15.11 -12.48 13.61
CA ASN A 314 14.76 -12.48 12.19
C ASN A 314 13.43 -13.24 11.96
N TYR A 315 12.68 -12.83 10.96
CA TYR A 315 11.53 -13.58 10.47
C TYR A 315 11.99 -14.89 9.82
N LYS A 316 11.17 -15.92 9.95
CA LYS A 316 11.49 -17.29 9.50
C LYS A 316 10.88 -17.55 8.13
N LEU A 317 11.49 -17.04 7.06
CA LEU A 317 10.98 -17.16 5.69
C LEU A 317 10.76 -18.62 5.24
N LYS A 318 11.51 -19.56 5.78
CA LYS A 318 11.30 -21.01 5.55
C LYS A 318 9.93 -21.53 5.96
N ASN A 319 9.17 -20.76 6.73
CA ASN A 319 7.80 -21.07 7.11
C ASN A 319 6.79 -20.71 5.99
N ALA A 320 7.15 -19.89 5.01
CA ALA A 320 6.32 -19.52 3.88
C ALA A 320 6.30 -20.66 2.84
N LYS A 321 5.44 -21.65 3.03
CA LYS A 321 5.36 -22.86 2.21
C LYS A 321 4.36 -22.78 1.07
N ALA A 322 3.37 -21.88 1.13
CA ALA A 322 2.48 -21.61 0.02
C ALA A 322 3.29 -21.10 -1.20
N PRO A 323 2.86 -21.38 -2.43
CA PRO A 323 3.56 -20.91 -3.63
C PRO A 323 3.72 -19.40 -3.65
N VAL A 324 4.95 -18.89 -3.78
CA VAL A 324 5.26 -17.46 -3.86
C VAL A 324 5.77 -17.11 -5.24
N LEU A 325 5.19 -16.06 -5.82
CA LEU A 325 5.55 -15.51 -7.11
C LEU A 325 6.03 -14.06 -6.90
N LEU A 326 7.27 -13.77 -7.30
CA LEU A 326 7.88 -12.45 -7.14
C LEU A 326 7.85 -11.70 -8.46
N TYR A 327 7.40 -10.44 -8.43
CA TYR A 327 7.40 -9.51 -9.57
C TYR A 327 8.16 -8.26 -9.16
N TYR A 328 9.24 -7.92 -9.86
CA TYR A 328 10.12 -6.83 -9.46
C TYR A 328 10.70 -6.08 -10.67
N GLY A 329 11.02 -4.81 -10.48
CA GLY A 329 11.52 -3.91 -11.52
C GLY A 329 13.02 -3.67 -11.42
N ALA A 330 13.66 -3.39 -12.56
CA ALA A 330 15.08 -3.08 -12.58
C ALA A 330 15.39 -1.68 -12.04
N ASN A 331 14.43 -0.76 -12.15
CA ASN A 331 14.53 0.62 -11.68
C ASN A 331 13.72 0.88 -10.40
N ASP A 332 13.36 -0.18 -9.69
CA ASP A 332 12.73 -0.07 -8.38
C ASP A 332 13.76 0.42 -7.34
N TRP A 333 13.53 1.64 -6.81
CA TRP A 333 14.44 2.24 -5.85
C TRP A 333 14.15 1.85 -4.40
N MET A 334 13.00 1.25 -4.15
CA MET A 334 12.61 0.73 -2.83
C MET A 334 13.04 -0.73 -2.67
N CYS A 335 12.81 -1.55 -3.70
CA CYS A 335 13.06 -2.99 -3.68
C CYS A 335 14.13 -3.36 -4.70
N ASP A 336 15.40 -3.18 -4.33
CA ASP A 336 16.53 -3.47 -5.21
C ASP A 336 16.58 -4.95 -5.62
N ILE A 337 16.96 -5.22 -6.85
CA ILE A 337 17.11 -6.58 -7.41
C ILE A 337 17.92 -7.51 -6.49
N SER A 338 19.00 -6.97 -5.86
CA SER A 338 19.85 -7.77 -4.97
C SER A 338 19.11 -8.21 -3.71
N ASP A 339 18.28 -7.32 -3.14
CA ASP A 339 17.47 -7.60 -1.97
C ASP A 339 16.34 -8.59 -2.30
N VAL A 340 15.70 -8.45 -3.48
CA VAL A 340 14.69 -9.39 -3.96
C VAL A 340 15.28 -10.78 -4.23
N ARG A 341 16.48 -10.85 -4.81
CA ARG A 341 17.16 -12.14 -5.04
C ARG A 341 17.55 -12.81 -3.73
N GLN A 342 17.96 -12.04 -2.71
CA GLN A 342 18.18 -12.59 -1.38
C GLN A 342 16.89 -13.20 -0.81
N LEU A 343 15.76 -12.51 -0.90
CA LEU A 343 14.44 -13.03 -0.51
C LEU A 343 14.12 -14.32 -1.25
N ARG A 344 14.25 -14.32 -2.59
CA ARG A 344 14.02 -15.48 -3.45
C ARG A 344 14.77 -16.72 -2.96
N ASP A 345 16.05 -16.55 -2.65
CA ASP A 345 16.93 -17.65 -2.28
C ASP A 345 16.60 -18.25 -0.88
N GLU A 346 15.86 -17.53 -0.04
CA GLU A 346 15.43 -17.99 1.29
C GLU A 346 14.00 -18.58 1.31
N LEU A 347 13.21 -18.37 0.25
CA LEU A 347 11.84 -18.89 0.16
C LEU A 347 11.84 -20.37 -0.23
N PRO A 348 11.15 -21.24 0.54
CA PRO A 348 11.17 -22.69 0.30
C PRO A 348 10.35 -23.13 -0.90
N ASN A 349 9.37 -22.35 -1.33
CA ASN A 349 8.47 -22.66 -2.44
C ASN A 349 8.32 -21.46 -3.39
N MET A 350 9.43 -21.13 -4.05
CA MET A 350 9.52 -20.09 -5.08
C MET A 350 8.92 -20.63 -6.39
N ALA A 351 7.74 -20.13 -6.77
CA ALA A 351 7.02 -20.60 -7.95
C ALA A 351 7.33 -19.77 -9.22
N LEU A 352 7.61 -18.48 -9.06
CA LEU A 352 7.95 -17.59 -10.17
C LEU A 352 8.95 -16.51 -9.72
N ASP A 353 9.99 -16.29 -10.51
CA ASP A 353 10.95 -15.19 -10.41
C ASP A 353 10.82 -14.32 -11.66
N TYR A 354 10.03 -13.23 -11.57
CA TYR A 354 9.66 -12.41 -12.71
C TYR A 354 10.24 -11.00 -12.61
N LEU A 355 11.37 -10.80 -13.28
CA LEU A 355 11.87 -9.45 -13.55
C LEU A 355 11.04 -8.85 -14.70
N VAL A 356 10.36 -7.74 -14.42
CA VAL A 356 9.51 -7.05 -15.41
C VAL A 356 10.33 -6.70 -16.64
N PRO A 357 9.90 -7.08 -17.90
CA PRO A 357 10.68 -6.89 -19.11
C PRO A 357 10.63 -5.43 -19.63
N PHE A 358 10.83 -4.48 -18.74
CA PHE A 358 10.95 -3.05 -19.01
C PHE A 358 11.97 -2.46 -18.03
N GLU A 359 13.13 -2.03 -18.53
CA GLU A 359 14.30 -1.66 -17.71
C GLU A 359 14.03 -0.51 -16.74
N LYS A 360 13.11 0.41 -17.09
CA LYS A 360 12.77 1.56 -16.25
C LYS A 360 11.67 1.27 -15.23
N TRP A 361 11.12 0.04 -15.19
CA TRP A 361 10.05 -0.32 -14.28
C TRP A 361 10.39 0.00 -12.84
N ALA A 362 9.66 0.96 -12.27
CA ALA A 362 9.85 1.52 -10.96
C ALA A 362 8.84 0.96 -9.93
N HIS A 363 9.00 1.31 -8.66
CA HIS A 363 8.21 0.76 -7.56
C HIS A 363 6.70 1.03 -7.66
N LEU A 364 6.34 2.25 -8.08
CA LEU A 364 4.94 2.67 -8.14
C LEU A 364 4.26 2.31 -9.47
N ASP A 365 5.01 1.87 -10.47
CA ASP A 365 4.46 1.42 -11.75
C ASP A 365 3.64 0.15 -11.60
N PHE A 366 3.87 -0.64 -10.53
CA PHE A 366 3.05 -1.80 -10.20
C PHE A 366 1.59 -1.46 -9.90
N ILE A 367 1.28 -0.20 -9.57
CA ILE A 367 -0.08 0.25 -9.21
C ILE A 367 -0.58 1.40 -10.10
N TRP A 368 0.33 2.27 -10.59
CA TRP A 368 -0.03 3.46 -11.37
C TRP A 368 0.58 3.48 -12.77
N GLY A 369 1.34 2.46 -13.17
CA GLY A 369 1.94 2.38 -14.48
C GLY A 369 0.90 2.25 -15.59
N THR A 370 1.01 3.09 -16.63
CA THR A 370 0.07 3.11 -17.77
C THR A 370 -0.01 1.78 -18.51
N GLU A 371 1.09 1.02 -18.52
CA GLU A 371 1.18 -0.30 -19.14
C GLU A 371 1.30 -1.45 -18.11
N ALA A 372 0.87 -1.23 -16.85
CA ALA A 372 0.94 -2.25 -15.80
C ALA A 372 0.19 -3.53 -16.18
N LYS A 373 -0.92 -3.40 -16.89
CA LYS A 373 -1.66 -4.55 -17.43
C LYS A 373 -0.75 -5.43 -18.30
N LYS A 374 -0.09 -4.85 -19.28
CA LYS A 374 0.75 -5.55 -20.27
C LYS A 374 2.00 -6.18 -19.64
N TYR A 375 2.69 -5.44 -18.78
CA TYR A 375 3.98 -5.86 -18.27
C TYR A 375 3.88 -6.72 -17.00
N VAL A 376 2.78 -6.61 -16.25
CA VAL A 376 2.64 -7.28 -14.94
C VAL A 376 1.31 -8.03 -14.82
N TYR A 377 0.15 -7.38 -15.01
CA TYR A 377 -1.13 -7.95 -14.61
C TYR A 377 -1.58 -9.12 -15.48
N ASP A 378 -1.24 -9.11 -16.77
CA ASP A 378 -1.53 -10.24 -17.67
C ASP A 378 -0.75 -11.49 -17.23
N GLU A 379 0.51 -11.35 -16.74
CA GLU A 379 1.26 -12.47 -16.18
C GLU A 379 0.71 -12.89 -14.80
N VAL A 380 0.35 -11.92 -13.94
CA VAL A 380 -0.31 -12.22 -12.65
C VAL A 380 -1.57 -13.05 -12.89
N LEU A 381 -2.49 -12.60 -13.75
CA LEU A 381 -3.74 -13.31 -14.06
C LEU A 381 -3.47 -14.70 -14.65
N LYS A 382 -2.54 -14.83 -15.58
CA LYS A 382 -2.13 -16.11 -16.16
C LYS A 382 -1.64 -17.09 -15.10
N GLN A 383 -0.82 -16.62 -14.17
CA GLN A 383 -0.32 -17.45 -13.08
C GLN A 383 -1.46 -17.81 -12.10
N MET A 384 -2.31 -16.84 -11.74
CA MET A 384 -3.47 -17.10 -10.86
C MET A 384 -4.37 -18.20 -11.41
N LEU A 385 -4.68 -18.17 -12.70
CA LEU A 385 -5.49 -19.21 -13.37
C LEU A 385 -4.84 -20.61 -13.32
N SER A 386 -3.52 -20.71 -13.20
CA SER A 386 -2.83 -21.99 -13.08
C SER A 386 -2.99 -22.66 -11.71
N TYR A 387 -3.49 -21.95 -10.71
CA TYR A 387 -3.76 -22.41 -9.36
C TYR A 387 -5.26 -22.65 -9.10
N GLU A 388 -6.15 -22.41 -10.07
CA GLU A 388 -7.57 -22.73 -9.96
C GLU A 388 -7.83 -24.19 -10.37
#